data_3cfd111281181882178a344ddddbfc4c
#
_entry.id   3cfd111281181882178a344ddddbfc4c
#
_cell.length_a   1.000
_cell.length_b   1.000
_cell.length_c   1.000
_cell.angle_alpha   90.00
_cell.angle_beta   90.00
_cell.angle_gamma   90.00
#
_symmetry.space_group_name_H-M   'P 1'
#
loop_
_entity.id
_entity.type
_entity.pdbx_description
1 polymer ?
#
loop_
_entity_poly.entity_id
_entity_poly.type
_entity_poly.pdbx_seq_one_letter_code
_entity_poly.pdbx_strand_id
1 'polypeptide(L)'
;MSDLPLAERGRLLSELAATLATLPVDRPQTWRLGEAMRRMLKADGVAITMEYLSDSRTTICASDEVASALEGLQEITGEGPGFEAARTDEIVTARLDGDAHERWPMLAQAVEERYGVMTIHAIPLHADGALSGVATLRTDGHQPLAEDPARMEFLANAVGAALLVDAVEQPDGHPSLGEEWSSRSVVHQATGMVMAQVLVTAEDALALLRGHAYAMGTDVRDVAARIVRREINFSDFEVEGD
;
A
#
# COMPACT_ATOMS: atom_id res chain seq x y z
N MET A 1 8.17 21.07 1.62
CA MET A 1 7.15 22.09 1.26
C MET A 1 7.20 22.27 -0.25
N SER A 2 6.13 21.91 -0.94
CA SER A 2 6.08 21.95 -2.41
C SER A 2 6.31 23.36 -2.96
N ASP A 3 7.25 23.52 -3.91
CA ASP A 3 7.64 24.82 -4.53
C ASP A 3 6.60 25.37 -5.53
N LEU A 4 5.38 24.81 -5.55
CA LEU A 4 4.34 25.24 -6.48
C LEU A 4 3.82 26.65 -6.15
N PRO A 5 3.63 27.51 -7.19
CA PRO A 5 3.00 28.82 -7.04
C PRO A 5 1.58 28.71 -6.44
N LEU A 6 1.18 29.70 -5.62
CA LEU A 6 -0.12 29.70 -4.95
C LEU A 6 -1.30 29.56 -5.91
N ALA A 7 -1.23 30.22 -7.07
CA ALA A 7 -2.26 30.13 -8.12
C ALA A 7 -2.40 28.72 -8.69
N GLU A 8 -1.29 27.99 -8.80
CA GLU A 8 -1.29 26.63 -9.29
C GLU A 8 -1.83 25.64 -8.25
N ARG A 9 -1.49 25.84 -6.98
CA ARG A 9 -2.09 25.07 -5.86
C ARG A 9 -3.61 25.22 -5.85
N GLY A 10 -4.12 26.46 -5.98
CA GLY A 10 -5.56 26.73 -6.04
C GLY A 10 -6.23 26.05 -7.23
N ARG A 11 -5.57 26.04 -8.39
CA ARG A 11 -6.07 25.34 -9.58
C ARG A 11 -6.14 23.83 -9.38
N LEU A 12 -5.11 23.20 -8.81
CA LEU A 12 -5.08 21.76 -8.54
C LEU A 12 -6.16 21.34 -7.53
N LEU A 13 -6.40 22.13 -6.48
CA LEU A 13 -7.48 21.86 -5.53
C LEU A 13 -8.86 21.99 -6.20
N SER A 14 -9.05 22.99 -7.06
CA SER A 14 -10.30 23.14 -7.81
C SER A 14 -10.51 21.98 -8.78
N GLU A 15 -9.46 21.50 -9.42
CA GLU A 15 -9.50 20.36 -10.33
C GLU A 15 -9.78 19.05 -9.58
N LEU A 16 -9.18 18.87 -8.39
CA LEU A 16 -9.48 17.74 -7.49
C LEU A 16 -10.95 17.74 -7.06
N ALA A 17 -11.46 18.89 -6.62
CA ALA A 17 -12.87 19.03 -6.23
C ALA A 17 -13.83 18.74 -7.40
N ALA A 18 -13.52 19.28 -8.59
CA ALA A 18 -14.30 19.01 -9.82
C ALA A 18 -14.27 17.54 -10.20
N THR A 19 -13.10 16.89 -10.10
CA THR A 19 -12.95 15.44 -10.40
C THR A 19 -13.77 14.61 -9.40
N LEU A 20 -13.66 14.91 -8.09
CA LEU A 20 -14.46 14.25 -7.04
C LEU A 20 -15.97 14.37 -7.28
N ALA A 21 -16.44 15.52 -7.77
CA ALA A 21 -17.86 15.74 -8.07
C ALA A 21 -18.37 14.85 -9.22
N THR A 22 -17.50 14.33 -10.07
CA THR A 22 -17.85 13.41 -11.18
C THR A 22 -17.91 11.94 -10.74
N LEU A 23 -17.40 11.62 -9.54
CA LEU A 23 -17.31 10.24 -9.06
C LEU A 23 -18.60 9.81 -8.35
N PRO A 24 -18.94 8.51 -8.41
CA PRO A 24 -20.12 7.98 -7.73
C PRO A 24 -20.09 8.28 -6.22
N VAL A 25 -21.19 8.85 -5.69
CA VAL A 25 -21.29 9.27 -4.28
C VAL A 25 -21.51 8.10 -3.32
N ASP A 26 -21.93 6.96 -3.83
CA ASP A 26 -22.12 5.70 -3.10
C ASP A 26 -20.82 4.94 -2.83
N ARG A 27 -19.71 5.36 -3.45
CA ARG A 27 -18.40 4.79 -3.19
C ARG A 27 -17.76 5.44 -1.96
N PRO A 28 -16.98 4.68 -1.16
CA PRO A 28 -16.25 5.22 -0.01
C PRO A 28 -15.39 6.43 -0.39
N GLN A 29 -15.27 7.40 0.53
CA GLN A 29 -14.47 8.60 0.29
C GLN A 29 -13.01 8.28 0.01
N THR A 30 -12.45 7.30 0.70
CA THR A 30 -11.09 6.79 0.47
C THR A 30 -10.89 6.36 -0.98
N TRP A 31 -11.84 5.58 -1.53
CA TRP A 31 -11.81 5.16 -2.93
C TRP A 31 -11.95 6.36 -3.89
N ARG A 32 -12.86 7.30 -3.59
CA ARG A 32 -13.09 8.49 -4.43
C ARG A 32 -11.85 9.38 -4.49
N LEU A 33 -11.15 9.58 -3.38
CA LEU A 33 -9.90 10.35 -3.32
C LEU A 33 -8.79 9.66 -4.12
N GLY A 34 -8.59 8.36 -3.97
CA GLY A 34 -7.64 7.59 -4.77
C GLY A 34 -7.97 7.66 -6.27
N GLU A 35 -9.22 7.43 -6.64
CA GLU A 35 -9.67 7.47 -8.04
C GLU A 35 -9.52 8.88 -8.67
N ALA A 36 -9.77 9.94 -7.90
CA ALA A 36 -9.53 11.29 -8.36
C ALA A 36 -8.04 11.55 -8.62
N MET A 37 -7.17 11.13 -7.69
CA MET A 37 -5.71 11.20 -7.86
C MET A 37 -5.26 10.43 -9.10
N ARG A 38 -5.74 9.19 -9.28
CA ARG A 38 -5.43 8.37 -10.45
C ARG A 38 -5.80 9.07 -11.76
N ARG A 39 -7.00 9.65 -11.85
CA ARG A 39 -7.47 10.36 -13.05
C ARG A 39 -6.66 11.61 -13.35
N MET A 40 -6.38 12.42 -12.34
CA MET A 40 -5.61 13.66 -12.49
C MET A 40 -4.18 13.39 -12.94
N LEU A 41 -3.55 12.33 -12.41
CA LEU A 41 -2.20 11.92 -12.77
C LEU A 41 -2.14 10.98 -13.97
N LYS A 42 -3.31 10.61 -14.55
CA LYS A 42 -3.42 9.70 -15.71
C LYS A 42 -2.73 8.36 -15.50
N ALA A 43 -2.79 7.84 -14.29
CA ALA A 43 -2.30 6.52 -13.97
C ALA A 43 -3.31 5.43 -14.38
N ASP A 44 -2.83 4.22 -14.62
CA ASP A 44 -3.68 3.06 -14.94
C ASP A 44 -4.27 2.42 -13.68
N GLY A 45 -3.57 2.55 -12.54
CA GLY A 45 -4.07 2.11 -11.24
C GLY A 45 -3.50 2.93 -10.09
N VAL A 46 -4.18 2.89 -8.93
CA VAL A 46 -3.75 3.51 -7.69
C VAL A 46 -4.10 2.63 -6.49
N ALA A 47 -3.22 2.58 -5.52
CA ALA A 47 -3.52 2.13 -4.16
C ALA A 47 -3.06 3.18 -3.16
N ILE A 48 -3.73 3.28 -2.02
CA ILE A 48 -3.33 4.12 -0.89
C ILE A 48 -3.19 3.23 0.32
N THR A 49 -2.00 3.24 0.92
CA THR A 49 -1.67 2.45 2.10
C THR A 49 -1.20 3.38 3.20
N MET A 50 -1.87 3.31 4.34
CA MET A 50 -1.56 4.11 5.53
C MET A 50 -0.60 3.36 6.45
N GLU A 51 0.09 4.12 7.33
CA GLU A 51 1.04 3.56 8.31
C GLU A 51 2.05 2.59 7.69
N TYR A 52 2.64 2.97 6.57
CA TYR A 52 3.37 2.07 5.66
C TYR A 52 4.53 1.31 6.32
N LEU A 53 5.22 1.90 7.30
CA LEU A 53 6.38 1.33 7.98
C LEU A 53 6.05 0.67 9.32
N SER A 54 4.76 0.58 9.68
CA SER A 54 4.34 -0.02 10.93
C SER A 54 3.71 -1.39 10.72
N ASP A 55 3.57 -2.15 11.80
CA ASP A 55 2.81 -3.41 11.80
C ASP A 55 1.31 -3.19 11.54
N SER A 56 0.86 -1.93 11.63
CA SER A 56 -0.50 -1.48 11.31
C SER A 56 -0.69 -1.07 9.85
N ARG A 57 0.29 -1.33 8.97
CA ARG A 57 0.19 -1.02 7.54
C ARG A 57 -1.12 -1.51 6.94
N THR A 58 -1.88 -0.61 6.32
CA THR A 58 -3.21 -0.93 5.79
C THR A 58 -3.45 -0.23 4.46
N THR A 59 -3.77 -1.01 3.45
CA THR A 59 -4.26 -0.51 2.16
C THR A 59 -5.73 -0.12 2.31
N ILE A 60 -6.03 1.17 2.30
CA ILE A 60 -7.38 1.72 2.49
C ILE A 60 -8.12 1.98 1.18
N CYS A 61 -7.40 1.95 0.07
CA CYS A 61 -7.95 2.14 -1.27
C CYS A 61 -7.13 1.36 -2.29
N ALA A 62 -7.81 0.69 -3.22
CA ALA A 62 -7.24 0.19 -4.46
C ALA A 62 -8.25 0.42 -5.58
N SER A 63 -7.80 0.92 -6.74
CA SER A 63 -8.67 1.19 -7.88
C SER A 63 -9.14 -0.08 -8.59
N ASP A 64 -8.30 -1.10 -8.55
CA ASP A 64 -8.47 -2.36 -9.27
C ASP A 64 -7.69 -3.50 -8.59
N GLU A 65 -7.92 -4.73 -9.07
CA GLU A 65 -7.30 -5.94 -8.52
C GLU A 65 -5.76 -5.94 -8.66
N VAL A 66 -5.21 -5.35 -9.73
CA VAL A 66 -3.76 -5.28 -9.93
C VAL A 66 -3.13 -4.34 -8.92
N ALA A 67 -3.73 -3.17 -8.69
CA ALA A 67 -3.26 -2.22 -7.69
C ALA A 67 -3.29 -2.84 -6.27
N SER A 68 -4.36 -3.57 -5.94
CA SER A 68 -4.47 -4.30 -4.67
C SER A 68 -3.41 -5.39 -4.54
N ALA A 69 -3.20 -6.17 -5.60
CA ALA A 69 -2.23 -7.25 -5.60
C ALA A 69 -0.78 -6.75 -5.50
N LEU A 70 -0.45 -5.61 -6.11
CA LEU A 70 0.86 -4.97 -6.01
C LEU A 70 1.18 -4.59 -4.55
N GLU A 71 0.22 -4.00 -3.83
CA GLU A 71 0.40 -3.70 -2.42
C GLU A 71 0.57 -4.97 -1.58
N GLY A 72 -0.20 -6.01 -1.87
CA GLY A 72 -0.04 -7.31 -1.23
C GLY A 72 1.33 -7.95 -1.51
N LEU A 73 1.84 -7.85 -2.73
CA LEU A 73 3.18 -8.33 -3.07
C LEU A 73 4.28 -7.55 -2.32
N GLN A 74 4.21 -6.21 -2.27
CA GLN A 74 5.13 -5.41 -1.47
C GLN A 74 5.07 -5.80 0.01
N GLU A 75 3.88 -6.04 0.55
CA GLU A 75 3.69 -6.48 1.94
C GLU A 75 4.34 -7.86 2.19
N ILE A 76 4.09 -8.84 1.32
CA ILE A 76 4.60 -10.20 1.44
C ILE A 76 6.14 -10.21 1.34
N THR A 77 6.70 -9.51 0.36
CA THR A 77 8.15 -9.49 0.14
C THR A 77 8.89 -8.58 1.12
N GLY A 78 8.20 -7.62 1.73
CA GLY A 78 8.80 -6.62 2.61
C GLY A 78 9.70 -5.63 1.87
N GLU A 79 9.57 -5.54 0.56
CA GLU A 79 10.37 -4.69 -0.32
C GLU A 79 9.53 -4.04 -1.40
N GLY A 80 10.04 -2.98 -2.02
CA GLY A 80 9.39 -2.31 -3.13
C GLY A 80 9.44 -0.79 -3.06
N PRO A 81 8.97 -0.12 -4.14
CA PRO A 81 8.95 1.34 -4.24
C PRO A 81 8.21 2.02 -3.09
N GLY A 82 7.11 1.43 -2.61
CA GLY A 82 6.33 1.98 -1.50
C GLY A 82 7.11 1.98 -0.17
N PHE A 83 7.82 0.90 0.14
CA PHE A 83 8.67 0.85 1.33
C PHE A 83 9.84 1.83 1.23
N GLU A 84 10.42 2.00 0.05
CA GLU A 84 11.49 2.95 -0.14
C GLU A 84 10.99 4.38 -0.01
N ALA A 85 9.88 4.73 -0.66
CA ALA A 85 9.27 6.05 -0.55
C ALA A 85 8.94 6.41 0.92
N ALA A 86 8.37 5.46 1.66
CA ALA A 86 8.08 5.66 3.08
C ALA A 86 9.34 5.88 3.94
N ARG A 87 10.46 5.20 3.63
CA ARG A 87 11.72 5.35 4.39
C ARG A 87 12.50 6.60 4.05
N THR A 88 12.50 7.00 2.77
CA THR A 88 13.29 8.14 2.29
C THR A 88 12.51 9.45 2.36
N ASP A 89 11.20 9.35 2.50
CA ASP A 89 10.28 10.49 2.40
C ASP A 89 10.36 11.21 1.03
N GLU A 90 10.68 10.45 -0.01
CA GLU A 90 10.84 10.93 -1.37
C GLU A 90 9.94 10.15 -2.35
N ILE A 91 9.58 10.77 -3.47
CA ILE A 91 8.89 10.08 -4.55
C ILE A 91 9.84 9.07 -5.17
N VAL A 92 9.43 7.80 -5.18
CA VAL A 92 10.16 6.72 -5.83
C VAL A 92 9.44 6.32 -7.11
N THR A 93 10.12 6.52 -8.24
CA THR A 93 9.65 6.02 -9.54
C THR A 93 10.53 4.85 -9.95
N ALA A 94 9.91 3.72 -10.22
CA ALA A 94 10.62 2.51 -10.61
C ALA A 94 9.86 1.75 -11.69
N ARG A 95 10.56 1.38 -12.72
CA ARG A 95 10.10 0.40 -13.70
C ARG A 95 10.45 -0.98 -13.17
N LEU A 96 9.44 -1.85 -13.04
CA LEU A 96 9.63 -3.20 -12.50
C LEU A 96 10.09 -4.17 -13.61
N ASP A 97 11.36 -4.01 -13.99
CA ASP A 97 12.15 -4.89 -14.86
C ASP A 97 13.64 -4.70 -14.55
N GLY A 98 14.54 -5.34 -15.28
CA GLY A 98 15.99 -5.12 -15.24
C GLY A 98 16.55 -4.65 -13.89
N ASP A 99 16.74 -3.34 -13.73
CA ASP A 99 17.33 -2.73 -12.53
C ASP A 99 16.51 -2.97 -11.26
N ALA A 100 15.19 -3.17 -11.37
CA ALA A 100 14.34 -3.49 -10.22
C ALA A 100 14.67 -4.87 -9.62
N HIS A 101 15.18 -5.81 -10.42
CA HIS A 101 15.64 -7.10 -9.93
C HIS A 101 16.89 -6.99 -9.02
N GLU A 102 17.67 -5.93 -9.14
CA GLU A 102 18.79 -5.67 -8.22
C GLU A 102 18.31 -5.02 -6.90
N ARG A 103 17.29 -4.15 -7.00
CA ARG A 103 16.77 -3.40 -5.82
C ARG A 103 15.73 -4.18 -5.03
N TRP A 104 14.82 -4.86 -5.72
CA TRP A 104 13.68 -5.59 -5.14
C TRP A 104 13.46 -6.90 -5.91
N PRO A 105 14.38 -7.88 -5.72
CA PRO A 105 14.42 -9.09 -6.55
C PRO A 105 13.14 -9.94 -6.48
N MET A 106 12.58 -10.09 -5.28
CA MET A 106 11.38 -10.91 -5.10
C MET A 106 10.13 -10.22 -5.66
N LEU A 107 10.00 -8.91 -5.44
CA LEU A 107 8.88 -8.13 -5.98
C LEU A 107 8.94 -8.08 -7.51
N ALA A 108 10.11 -7.72 -8.07
CA ALA A 108 10.28 -7.57 -9.52
C ALA A 108 9.98 -8.87 -10.25
N GLN A 109 10.49 -10.00 -9.76
CA GLN A 109 10.20 -11.31 -10.33
C GLN A 109 8.71 -11.63 -10.27
N ALA A 110 8.06 -11.48 -9.11
CA ALA A 110 6.65 -11.81 -8.93
C ALA A 110 5.72 -10.94 -9.81
N VAL A 111 6.08 -9.66 -10.00
CA VAL A 111 5.31 -8.74 -10.84
C VAL A 111 5.50 -9.05 -12.32
N GLU A 112 6.73 -9.27 -12.78
CA GLU A 112 7.03 -9.57 -14.18
C GLU A 112 6.34 -10.85 -14.64
N GLU A 113 6.40 -11.91 -13.83
CA GLU A 113 5.77 -13.20 -14.14
C GLU A 113 4.24 -13.11 -14.24
N ARG A 114 3.60 -12.25 -13.44
CA ARG A 114 2.14 -12.23 -13.29
C ARG A 114 1.45 -11.12 -14.07
N TYR A 115 2.09 -9.97 -14.20
CA TYR A 115 1.49 -8.76 -14.77
C TYR A 115 2.31 -8.15 -15.91
N GLY A 116 3.53 -8.66 -16.18
CA GLY A 116 4.45 -8.08 -17.13
C GLY A 116 5.11 -6.79 -16.62
N VAL A 117 5.73 -6.07 -17.53
CA VAL A 117 6.47 -4.83 -17.18
C VAL A 117 5.51 -3.68 -16.92
N MET A 118 5.71 -3.01 -15.79
CA MET A 118 4.98 -1.80 -15.41
C MET A 118 5.91 -0.80 -14.71
N THR A 119 5.47 0.44 -14.64
CA THR A 119 6.16 1.48 -13.85
C THR A 119 5.32 1.82 -12.63
N ILE A 120 5.96 1.86 -11.47
CA ILE A 120 5.37 2.23 -10.19
C ILE A 120 5.89 3.62 -9.79
N HIS A 121 4.97 4.45 -9.31
CA HIS A 121 5.26 5.75 -8.69
C HIS A 121 4.73 5.71 -7.27
N ALA A 122 5.62 5.59 -6.30
CA ALA A 122 5.29 5.62 -4.88
C ALA A 122 5.51 7.04 -4.35
N ILE A 123 4.43 7.65 -3.85
CA ILE A 123 4.40 9.06 -3.45
C ILE A 123 4.05 9.11 -1.96
N PRO A 124 4.92 9.64 -1.08
CA PRO A 124 4.61 9.84 0.32
C PRO A 124 3.38 10.74 0.51
N LEU A 125 2.50 10.35 1.42
CA LEU A 125 1.32 11.11 1.83
C LEU A 125 1.58 11.74 3.20
N HIS A 126 1.45 13.05 3.31
CA HIS A 126 1.57 13.74 4.57
C HIS A 126 0.22 14.28 5.06
N ALA A 127 0.02 14.18 6.35
CA ALA A 127 -1.06 14.85 7.04
C ALA A 127 -0.46 15.56 8.27
N ASP A 128 -0.80 16.82 8.46
CA ASP A 128 -0.22 17.68 9.51
C ASP A 128 1.32 17.70 9.55
N GLY A 129 1.94 17.55 8.39
CA GLY A 129 3.40 17.59 8.24
C GLY A 129 4.10 16.28 8.63
N ALA A 130 3.38 15.23 8.99
CA ALA A 130 3.91 13.90 9.27
C ALA A 130 3.58 12.93 8.13
N LEU A 131 4.50 12.00 7.85
CA LEU A 131 4.24 10.90 6.93
C LEU A 131 3.11 10.04 7.50
N SER A 132 2.02 9.93 6.75
CA SER A 132 0.83 9.17 7.13
C SER A 132 0.66 7.90 6.32
N GLY A 133 1.20 7.86 5.10
CA GLY A 133 1.08 6.71 4.20
C GLY A 133 1.80 6.91 2.88
N VAL A 134 1.49 6.08 1.92
CA VAL A 134 2.01 6.13 0.55
C VAL A 134 0.88 5.92 -0.44
N ALA A 135 0.84 6.73 -1.49
CA ALA A 135 0.06 6.45 -2.68
C ALA A 135 0.95 5.76 -3.71
N THR A 136 0.59 4.56 -4.10
CA THR A 136 1.26 3.79 -5.14
C THR A 136 0.42 3.87 -6.42
N LEU A 137 0.95 4.55 -7.44
CA LEU A 137 0.34 4.61 -8.76
C LEU A 137 1.11 3.72 -9.72
N ARG A 138 0.38 3.05 -10.61
CA ARG A 138 1.00 2.28 -11.68
C ARG A 138 0.66 2.85 -13.05
N THR A 139 1.61 2.71 -13.98
CA THR A 139 1.38 2.86 -15.41
C THR A 139 1.80 1.57 -16.12
N ASP A 140 0.95 1.10 -17.03
CA ASP A 140 1.23 -0.10 -17.81
C ASP A 140 2.25 0.23 -18.91
N GLY A 141 3.24 -0.67 -19.09
CA GLY A 141 4.32 -0.49 -20.04
C GLY A 141 5.46 0.41 -19.55
N HIS A 142 6.09 1.13 -20.50
CA HIS A 142 7.39 1.76 -20.29
C HIS A 142 7.35 3.26 -19.98
N GLN A 143 6.19 3.86 -19.90
CA GLN A 143 6.08 5.31 -19.77
C GLN A 143 5.83 5.71 -18.30
N PRO A 144 6.72 6.50 -17.69
CA PRO A 144 6.43 7.10 -16.38
C PRO A 144 5.30 8.13 -16.52
N LEU A 145 4.69 8.49 -15.40
CA LEU A 145 3.77 9.63 -15.34
C LEU A 145 4.48 10.89 -15.86
N ALA A 146 3.83 11.58 -16.79
CA ALA A 146 4.38 12.80 -17.42
C ALA A 146 4.06 14.07 -16.60
N GLU A 147 4.00 13.94 -15.25
CA GLU A 147 3.65 15.02 -14.35
C GLU A 147 4.87 15.50 -13.55
N ASP A 148 4.86 16.81 -13.23
CA ASP A 148 5.89 17.41 -12.37
C ASP A 148 5.83 16.79 -10.96
N PRO A 149 6.97 16.34 -10.39
CA PRO A 149 7.04 15.81 -9.03
C PRO A 149 6.41 16.72 -7.98
N ALA A 150 6.56 18.05 -8.10
CA ALA A 150 5.95 18.99 -7.16
C ALA A 150 4.41 18.99 -7.22
N ARG A 151 3.83 18.73 -8.39
CA ARG A 151 2.37 18.56 -8.54
C ARG A 151 1.90 17.25 -7.95
N MET A 152 2.65 16.16 -8.19
CA MET A 152 2.36 14.86 -7.60
C MET A 152 2.39 14.92 -6.07
N GLU A 153 3.44 15.50 -5.50
CA GLU A 153 3.58 15.71 -4.05
C GLU A 153 2.44 16.56 -3.47
N PHE A 154 2.14 17.68 -4.10
CA PHE A 154 1.05 18.55 -3.64
C PHE A 154 -0.30 17.83 -3.65
N LEU A 155 -0.62 17.10 -4.72
CA LEU A 155 -1.86 16.34 -4.83
C LEU A 155 -1.93 15.21 -3.79
N ALA A 156 -0.83 14.49 -3.58
CA ALA A 156 -0.72 13.45 -2.57
C ALA A 156 -0.97 14.00 -1.17
N ASN A 157 -0.35 15.15 -0.83
CA ASN A 157 -0.55 15.81 0.47
C ASN A 157 -1.98 16.32 0.65
N ALA A 158 -2.61 16.84 -0.41
CA ALA A 158 -4.03 17.24 -0.36
C ALA A 158 -4.96 16.04 -0.10
N VAL A 159 -4.67 14.90 -0.73
CA VAL A 159 -5.40 13.65 -0.50
C VAL A 159 -5.13 13.11 0.91
N GLY A 160 -3.88 13.11 1.37
CA GLY A 160 -3.51 12.68 2.72
C GLY A 160 -4.21 13.48 3.81
N ALA A 161 -4.24 14.82 3.68
CA ALA A 161 -4.96 15.69 4.60
C ALA A 161 -6.48 15.43 4.60
N ALA A 162 -7.07 15.19 3.43
CA ALA A 162 -8.51 14.88 3.33
C ALA A 162 -8.87 13.53 3.98
N LEU A 163 -7.98 12.53 3.86
CA LEU A 163 -8.16 11.21 4.50
C LEU A 163 -8.08 11.29 6.03
N LEU A 164 -7.24 12.17 6.58
CA LEU A 164 -7.13 12.34 8.03
C LEU A 164 -8.40 12.97 8.62
N VAL A 165 -8.98 13.97 7.95
CA VAL A 165 -10.23 14.61 8.39
C VAL A 165 -11.38 13.59 8.45
N ASP A 166 -11.49 12.73 7.44
CA ASP A 166 -12.50 11.68 7.41
C ASP A 166 -12.36 10.68 8.58
N ALA A 167 -11.12 10.31 8.90
CA ALA A 167 -10.84 9.42 10.03
C ALA A 167 -11.20 10.02 11.40
N VAL A 168 -11.11 11.33 11.55
CA VAL A 168 -11.45 12.05 12.80
C VAL A 168 -12.97 12.29 12.92
N GLU A 169 -13.67 12.57 11.83
CA GLU A 169 -15.10 12.85 11.83
C GLU A 169 -15.98 11.59 11.93
N GLN A 170 -15.44 10.42 11.58
CA GLN A 170 -16.16 9.14 11.63
C GLN A 170 -15.40 8.06 12.39
N PRO A 171 -15.16 8.23 13.71
CA PRO A 171 -14.45 7.22 14.50
C PRO A 171 -15.16 5.85 14.55
N ASP A 172 -16.48 5.82 14.29
CA ASP A 172 -17.31 4.60 14.30
C ASP A 172 -17.94 4.27 12.93
N GLY A 173 -17.61 5.01 11.87
CA GLY A 173 -18.41 5.06 10.64
C GLY A 173 -17.85 4.34 9.41
N HIS A 174 -16.76 3.58 9.50
CA HIS A 174 -16.26 2.82 8.37
C HIS A 174 -16.71 1.35 8.42
N PRO A 175 -17.73 0.95 7.63
CA PRO A 175 -18.05 -0.47 7.45
C PRO A 175 -16.87 -1.27 6.86
N SER A 176 -16.01 -0.59 6.08
CA SER A 176 -14.77 -1.15 5.55
C SER A 176 -13.66 -1.28 6.60
N LEU A 177 -13.57 -0.35 7.58
CA LEU A 177 -12.63 -0.46 8.69
C LEU A 177 -13.01 -1.60 9.67
N GLY A 178 -14.27 -1.98 9.76
CA GLY A 178 -14.70 -3.11 10.60
C GLY A 178 -14.12 -4.45 10.13
N GLU A 179 -14.11 -4.71 8.83
CA GLU A 179 -13.48 -5.89 8.25
C GLU A 179 -11.94 -5.75 8.24
N GLU A 180 -11.41 -4.57 8.03
CA GLU A 180 -9.98 -4.28 8.07
C GLU A 180 -9.41 -4.29 9.49
N TRP A 181 -10.14 -3.78 10.50
CA TRP A 181 -9.79 -3.95 11.92
C TRP A 181 -9.77 -5.42 12.32
N SER A 182 -10.73 -6.22 11.85
CA SER A 182 -10.72 -7.66 12.11
C SER A 182 -9.50 -8.33 11.43
N SER A 183 -9.11 -7.89 10.25
CA SER A 183 -7.96 -8.45 9.54
C SER A 183 -6.61 -8.05 10.16
N ARG A 184 -6.48 -6.81 10.69
CA ARG A 184 -5.29 -6.37 11.45
C ARG A 184 -5.15 -7.16 12.74
N SER A 185 -6.24 -7.27 13.49
CA SER A 185 -6.25 -8.05 14.73
C SER A 185 -5.88 -9.51 14.45
N VAL A 186 -6.25 -10.05 13.30
CA VAL A 186 -5.90 -11.41 12.89
C VAL A 186 -4.41 -11.55 12.57
N VAL A 187 -3.78 -10.59 11.88
CA VAL A 187 -2.32 -10.62 11.63
C VAL A 187 -1.55 -10.51 12.94
N HIS A 188 -1.91 -9.56 13.83
CA HIS A 188 -1.27 -9.44 15.14
C HIS A 188 -1.46 -10.69 16.01
N GLN A 189 -2.66 -11.27 16.01
CA GLN A 189 -2.94 -12.49 16.73
C GLN A 189 -2.12 -13.67 16.19
N ALA A 190 -2.05 -13.81 14.86
CA ALA A 190 -1.25 -14.83 14.21
C ALA A 190 0.24 -14.64 14.50
N THR A 191 0.76 -13.41 14.45
CA THR A 191 2.14 -13.08 14.81
C THR A 191 2.44 -13.55 16.25
N GLY A 192 1.59 -13.21 17.21
CA GLY A 192 1.73 -13.68 18.60
C GLY A 192 1.68 -15.20 18.74
N MET A 193 0.83 -15.87 17.95
CA MET A 193 0.76 -17.33 17.93
C MET A 193 2.06 -17.94 17.36
N VAL A 194 2.60 -17.42 16.26
CA VAL A 194 3.85 -17.90 15.67
C VAL A 194 5.03 -17.66 16.63
N MET A 195 5.13 -16.48 17.26
CA MET A 195 6.12 -16.22 18.31
C MET A 195 6.10 -17.29 19.39
N ALA A 196 4.92 -17.68 19.86
CA ALA A 196 4.77 -18.69 20.89
C ALA A 196 5.06 -20.12 20.38
N GLN A 197 4.80 -20.41 19.12
CA GLN A 197 5.02 -21.72 18.51
C GLN A 197 6.51 -22.03 18.27
N VAL A 198 7.25 -21.04 17.74
CA VAL A 198 8.66 -21.25 17.33
C VAL A 198 9.66 -20.38 18.08
N LEU A 199 9.24 -19.70 19.15
CA LEU A 199 10.07 -18.93 20.09
C LEU A 199 10.96 -17.87 19.41
N VAL A 200 10.39 -17.15 18.45
CA VAL A 200 11.05 -16.08 17.69
C VAL A 200 10.54 -14.70 18.08
N THR A 201 11.21 -13.64 17.60
CA THR A 201 10.76 -12.25 17.78
C THR A 201 9.50 -11.94 16.96
N ALA A 202 8.82 -10.84 17.24
CA ALA A 202 7.66 -10.41 16.45
C ALA A 202 8.04 -10.13 14.99
N GLU A 203 9.21 -9.57 14.76
CA GLU A 203 9.76 -9.30 13.43
C GLU A 203 10.00 -10.59 12.64
N ASP A 204 10.65 -11.58 13.29
CA ASP A 204 10.87 -12.88 12.67
C ASP A 204 9.56 -13.64 12.41
N ALA A 205 8.62 -13.58 13.35
CA ALA A 205 7.29 -14.20 13.18
C ALA A 205 6.55 -13.60 12.00
N LEU A 206 6.60 -12.29 11.81
CA LEU A 206 6.00 -11.62 10.67
C LEU A 206 6.72 -11.98 9.35
N ALA A 207 8.05 -12.12 9.39
CA ALA A 207 8.83 -12.60 8.25
C ALA A 207 8.46 -14.03 7.85
N LEU A 208 8.23 -14.91 8.84
CA LEU A 208 7.76 -16.29 8.60
C LEU A 208 6.35 -16.31 7.98
N LEU A 209 5.44 -15.46 8.47
CA LEU A 209 4.11 -15.30 7.88
C LEU A 209 4.17 -14.87 6.41
N ARG A 210 5.02 -13.88 6.11
CA ARG A 210 5.26 -13.39 4.74
C ARG A 210 5.85 -14.48 3.83
N GLY A 211 6.89 -15.16 4.32
CA GLY A 211 7.51 -16.26 3.57
C GLY A 211 6.52 -17.38 3.24
N HIS A 212 5.65 -17.73 4.20
CA HIS A 212 4.64 -18.75 3.99
C HIS A 212 3.55 -18.30 2.99
N ALA A 213 3.11 -17.04 3.09
CA ALA A 213 2.16 -16.45 2.15
C ALA A 213 2.72 -16.45 0.72
N TYR A 214 4.00 -16.06 0.58
CA TYR A 214 4.69 -16.10 -0.70
C TYR A 214 4.76 -17.53 -1.28
N ALA A 215 5.18 -18.50 -0.47
CA ALA A 215 5.29 -19.90 -0.90
C ALA A 215 3.94 -20.51 -1.33
N MET A 216 2.84 -20.03 -0.72
CA MET A 216 1.49 -20.49 -1.05
C MET A 216 0.81 -19.66 -2.15
N GLY A 217 1.42 -18.56 -2.61
CA GLY A 217 0.82 -17.65 -3.59
C GLY A 217 -0.46 -16.97 -3.10
N THR A 218 -0.54 -16.70 -1.77
CA THR A 218 -1.68 -16.05 -1.11
C THR A 218 -1.24 -14.80 -0.35
N ASP A 219 -2.15 -14.06 0.26
CA ASP A 219 -1.80 -12.89 1.07
C ASP A 219 -1.54 -13.26 2.54
N VAL A 220 -0.86 -12.35 3.26
CA VAL A 220 -0.49 -12.54 4.67
C VAL A 220 -1.72 -12.66 5.56
N ARG A 221 -2.81 -11.99 5.23
CA ARG A 221 -4.05 -12.02 6.01
C ARG A 221 -4.74 -13.37 5.91
N ASP A 222 -4.72 -14.00 4.72
CA ASP A 222 -5.26 -15.33 4.54
C ASP A 222 -4.47 -16.37 5.36
N VAL A 223 -3.13 -16.29 5.32
CA VAL A 223 -2.27 -17.12 6.17
C VAL A 223 -2.53 -16.87 7.65
N ALA A 224 -2.61 -15.61 8.07
CA ALA A 224 -2.89 -15.23 9.44
C ALA A 224 -4.25 -15.77 9.92
N ALA A 225 -5.30 -15.64 9.10
CA ALA A 225 -6.61 -16.19 9.42
C ALA A 225 -6.58 -17.71 9.60
N ARG A 226 -5.81 -18.43 8.78
CA ARG A 226 -5.65 -19.89 8.87
C ARG A 226 -4.86 -20.29 10.12
N ILE A 227 -3.85 -19.50 10.53
CA ILE A 227 -3.13 -19.74 11.80
C ILE A 227 -4.05 -19.54 13.00
N VAL A 228 -4.82 -18.45 13.02
CA VAL A 228 -5.77 -18.18 14.11
C VAL A 228 -6.83 -19.28 14.20
N ARG A 229 -7.29 -19.84 13.08
CA ARG A 229 -8.16 -21.00 13.03
C ARG A 229 -7.45 -22.33 13.32
N ARG A 230 -6.12 -22.28 13.57
CA ARG A 230 -5.26 -23.47 13.81
C ARG A 230 -5.22 -24.46 12.65
N GLU A 231 -5.43 -23.99 11.43
CA GLU A 231 -5.29 -24.77 10.19
C GLU A 231 -3.82 -24.85 9.74
N ILE A 232 -2.99 -23.90 10.19
CA ILE A 232 -1.54 -23.84 10.00
C ILE A 232 -0.89 -23.73 11.38
N ASN A 233 0.14 -24.53 11.61
CA ASN A 233 0.94 -24.49 12.83
C ASN A 233 2.42 -24.51 12.44
N PHE A 234 3.17 -23.47 12.82
CA PHE A 234 4.59 -23.34 12.49
C PHE A 234 5.48 -24.33 13.26
N SER A 235 5.04 -24.87 14.39
CA SER A 235 5.76 -25.95 15.07
C SER A 235 5.84 -27.24 14.24
N ASP A 236 4.93 -27.44 13.30
CA ASP A 236 4.90 -28.64 12.44
C ASP A 236 5.95 -28.56 11.32
N PHE A 237 6.57 -27.36 11.13
CA PHE A 237 7.64 -27.10 10.15
C PHE A 237 9.04 -27.10 10.79
N GLU A 238 9.18 -27.43 12.07
CA GLU A 238 10.51 -27.67 12.64
C GLU A 238 11.19 -28.78 11.87
N VAL A 239 12.22 -28.37 11.16
CA VAL A 239 13.05 -29.20 10.32
C VAL A 239 13.58 -30.36 11.12
N GLU A 240 13.38 -31.58 10.61
CA GLU A 240 14.26 -32.71 10.87
C GLU A 240 15.70 -32.27 10.53
N GLY A 241 16.36 -31.65 11.48
CA GLY A 241 17.75 -31.27 11.47
C GLY A 241 18.52 -32.26 12.32
N ASP A 242 19.11 -33.19 11.62
CA ASP A 242 20.15 -34.07 12.12
C ASP A 242 21.39 -33.28 12.54
#